data_a9bd43273b0c4a53c1afea8f17c49161
#
_entry.id   a9bd43273b0c4a53c1afea8f17c49161
#
_cell.length_a   1.000
_cell.length_b   1.000
_cell.length_c   1.000
_cell.angle_alpha   90.00
_cell.angle_beta   90.00
_cell.angle_gamma   90.00
#
_symmetry.space_group_name_H-M   'P 1'
#
loop_
_entity.id
_entity.type
_entity.pdbx_description
1 polymer ?
#
loop_
_entity_poly.entity_id
_entity_poly.type
_entity_poly.pdbx_seq_one_letter_code
_entity_poly.pdbx_strand_id
1 'polypeptide(L)'
;MRHPISKIAALALVAPLAGGMLFATPASAAPAQAPAAVKAAAEPFSSFTVSVSAPKKAKAGGKVTYKIKAVNKGPYEADYFYMGGLLPKGSKITAVSAPKGTGCYNYEDGFWCWTPYSLEIDDYETIAITVKLGKKSGRTAEAILGVDSYDVPTGAENLSRDELERLGTKNWFFVKKVKTRIVG
;
A
#
# COMPACT_ATOMS: atom_id res chain seq x y z
N MET A 1 -12.00 -9.39 -16.95
CA MET A 1 -12.59 -10.64 -16.42
C MET A 1 -11.69 -11.08 -15.29
N ARG A 2 -12.22 -11.20 -14.09
CA ARG A 2 -11.42 -11.46 -12.87
C ARG A 2 -11.51 -12.97 -12.58
N HIS A 3 -10.37 -13.67 -12.59
CA HIS A 3 -10.30 -15.11 -12.35
C HIS A 3 -9.93 -15.41 -10.88
N PRO A 4 -10.52 -16.46 -10.28
CA PRO A 4 -10.09 -16.95 -8.97
C PRO A 4 -8.77 -17.71 -9.06
N ILE A 5 -7.91 -17.53 -8.06
CA ILE A 5 -6.56 -18.05 -7.98
C ILE A 5 -6.57 -19.55 -7.72
N SER A 6 -5.97 -20.35 -8.63
CA SER A 6 -5.62 -21.74 -8.38
C SER A 6 -4.11 -21.87 -8.14
N LYS A 7 -3.71 -22.19 -6.91
CA LYS A 7 -2.31 -22.48 -6.56
C LYS A 7 -2.04 -23.96 -6.73
N ILE A 8 -1.05 -24.31 -7.56
CA ILE A 8 -0.50 -25.66 -7.67
C ILE A 8 0.91 -25.65 -7.06
N ALA A 9 1.07 -26.40 -5.98
CA ALA A 9 2.36 -26.64 -5.34
C ALA A 9 3.08 -27.81 -6.01
N ALA A 10 4.35 -27.65 -6.39
CA ALA A 10 5.22 -28.74 -6.79
C ALA A 10 6.39 -28.86 -5.81
N LEU A 11 6.40 -29.95 -5.06
CA LEU A 11 7.55 -30.41 -4.28
C LEU A 11 8.54 -31.13 -5.19
N ALA A 12 9.82 -30.80 -5.07
CA ALA A 12 10.90 -31.66 -5.54
C ALA A 12 12.00 -31.77 -4.48
N LEU A 13 12.08 -32.95 -3.88
CA LEU A 13 13.17 -33.42 -3.03
C LEU A 13 14.26 -34.01 -3.92
N VAL A 14 15.51 -33.60 -3.75
CA VAL A 14 16.67 -34.43 -4.12
C VAL A 14 17.83 -34.16 -3.16
N ALA A 15 18.27 -35.19 -2.44
CA ALA A 15 19.58 -35.29 -1.83
C ALA A 15 20.49 -36.14 -2.74
N PRO A 16 21.80 -35.93 -2.76
CA PRO A 16 22.67 -37.08 -2.44
C PRO A 16 23.92 -36.76 -1.60
N LEU A 17 24.36 -37.82 -1.02
CA LEU A 17 25.48 -38.11 -0.16
C LEU A 17 26.89 -38.07 -0.83
N ALA A 18 27.87 -38.11 0.12
CA ALA A 18 29.22 -38.65 0.04
C ALA A 18 30.34 -37.68 -0.36
N GLY A 19 31.26 -37.34 0.50
CA GLY A 19 32.35 -38.23 0.97
C GLY A 19 33.66 -37.68 0.43
N GLY A 20 34.62 -37.31 1.32
CA GLY A 20 36.00 -37.03 0.90
C GLY A 20 36.78 -36.17 1.91
N MET A 21 37.44 -36.81 2.87
CA MET A 21 38.48 -36.18 3.70
C MET A 21 39.77 -35.99 2.88
N LEU A 22 40.32 -34.79 2.88
CA LEU A 22 41.75 -34.56 2.64
C LEU A 22 42.23 -33.40 3.52
N PHE A 23 43.25 -33.67 4.30
CA PHE A 23 43.96 -32.74 5.17
C PHE A 23 44.72 -31.70 4.33
N ALA A 24 44.53 -30.42 4.63
CA ALA A 24 45.42 -29.37 4.16
C ALA A 24 45.62 -28.32 5.28
N THR A 25 46.87 -28.00 5.50
CA THR A 25 47.48 -27.08 6.46
C THR A 25 46.88 -25.69 6.51
N PRO A 26 46.91 -25.01 7.67
CA PRO A 26 46.30 -23.66 7.81
C PRO A 26 47.23 -22.60 7.19
N ALA A 27 46.80 -21.99 6.13
CA ALA A 27 47.34 -20.71 5.68
C ALA A 27 46.58 -19.60 6.42
N SER A 28 47.29 -18.84 7.24
CA SER A 28 46.76 -17.59 7.85
C SER A 28 46.39 -16.60 6.74
N ALA A 29 45.13 -16.54 6.41
CA ALA A 29 44.59 -15.44 5.60
C ALA A 29 44.11 -14.35 6.54
N ALA A 30 44.66 -13.13 6.39
CA ALA A 30 44.17 -11.92 7.03
C ALA A 30 42.68 -11.71 6.72
N PRO A 31 41.87 -11.23 7.66
CA PRO A 31 40.48 -11.00 7.40
C PRO A 31 40.32 -9.86 6.36
N ALA A 32 39.93 -10.23 5.15
CA ALA A 32 39.47 -9.28 4.17
C ALA A 32 38.24 -8.58 4.77
N GLN A 33 38.32 -7.27 5.04
CA GLN A 33 37.18 -6.45 5.39
C GLN A 33 36.14 -6.58 4.28
N ALA A 34 35.05 -7.25 4.60
CA ALA A 34 33.89 -7.28 3.72
C ALA A 34 33.45 -5.82 3.45
N PRO A 35 33.22 -5.43 2.20
CA PRO A 35 32.67 -4.10 1.90
C PRO A 35 31.34 -3.99 2.65
N ALA A 36 31.18 -2.87 3.39
CA ALA A 36 29.93 -2.57 4.05
C ALA A 36 28.81 -2.60 2.99
N ALA A 37 27.94 -3.61 3.11
CA ALA A 37 26.79 -3.72 2.23
C ALA A 37 25.97 -2.44 2.40
N VAL A 38 25.98 -1.58 1.39
CA VAL A 38 25.02 -0.48 1.27
C VAL A 38 23.66 -1.16 1.23
N LYS A 39 22.90 -1.01 2.31
CA LYS A 39 21.56 -1.56 2.43
C LYS A 39 20.72 -0.82 1.39
N ALA A 40 20.60 -1.37 0.19
CA ALA A 40 19.68 -0.87 -0.81
C ALA A 40 18.30 -0.79 -0.15
N ALA A 41 17.64 0.36 -0.28
CA ALA A 41 16.26 0.46 0.16
C ALA A 41 15.48 -0.66 -0.54
N ALA A 42 14.77 -1.47 0.23
CA ALA A 42 14.02 -2.57 -0.35
C ALA A 42 13.03 -1.99 -1.35
N GLU A 43 13.09 -2.48 -2.59
CA GLU A 43 12.13 -2.08 -3.62
C GLU A 43 10.72 -2.49 -3.20
N PRO A 44 9.68 -1.70 -3.54
CA PRO A 44 8.32 -2.04 -3.24
C PRO A 44 7.91 -3.34 -3.97
N PHE A 45 7.12 -4.17 -3.29
CA PHE A 45 6.55 -5.39 -3.88
C PHE A 45 5.79 -5.07 -5.17
N SER A 46 4.95 -4.03 -5.13
CA SER A 46 4.33 -3.44 -6.33
C SER A 46 4.32 -1.93 -6.21
N SER A 47 4.59 -1.25 -7.31
CA SER A 47 4.54 0.21 -7.39
C SER A 47 3.21 0.68 -7.95
N PHE A 48 2.75 1.86 -7.51
CA PHE A 48 1.48 2.41 -7.96
C PHE A 48 1.64 3.80 -8.57
N THR A 49 0.97 4.02 -9.70
CA THR A 49 0.70 5.37 -10.19
C THR A 49 -0.65 5.81 -9.63
N VAL A 50 -0.62 6.83 -8.77
CA VAL A 50 -1.82 7.37 -8.13
C VAL A 50 -2.23 8.69 -8.75
N SER A 51 -3.52 8.85 -9.03
CA SER A 51 -4.15 10.12 -9.36
C SER A 51 -5.30 10.40 -8.40
N VAL A 52 -5.37 11.66 -7.93
CA VAL A 52 -6.46 12.10 -7.04
C VAL A 52 -7.10 13.32 -7.66
N SER A 53 -8.42 13.26 -7.86
CA SER A 53 -9.21 14.41 -8.30
C SER A 53 -10.15 14.90 -7.20
N ALA A 54 -10.29 16.23 -7.11
CA ALA A 54 -11.19 16.90 -6.18
C ALA A 54 -11.61 18.26 -6.76
N PRO A 55 -12.73 18.84 -6.31
CA PRO A 55 -13.11 20.19 -6.68
C PRO A 55 -12.03 21.22 -6.29
N LYS A 56 -11.70 22.14 -7.20
CA LYS A 56 -10.72 23.21 -6.93
C LYS A 56 -11.21 24.20 -5.86
N LYS A 57 -12.55 24.32 -5.68
CA LYS A 57 -13.21 25.23 -4.72
C LYS A 57 -14.35 24.51 -4.03
N ALA A 58 -14.62 24.86 -2.77
CA ALA A 58 -15.77 24.40 -2.01
C ALA A 58 -16.18 25.47 -0.99
N LYS A 59 -17.45 25.46 -0.56
CA LYS A 59 -17.94 26.33 0.52
C LYS A 59 -17.50 25.78 1.89
N ALA A 60 -17.31 26.67 2.86
CA ALA A 60 -17.13 26.26 4.26
C ALA A 60 -18.37 25.43 4.72
N GLY A 61 -18.15 24.28 5.35
CA GLY A 61 -19.21 23.32 5.69
C GLY A 61 -19.82 22.56 4.51
N GLY A 62 -19.36 22.82 3.29
CA GLY A 62 -19.79 22.13 2.07
C GLY A 62 -19.23 20.71 1.97
N LYS A 63 -19.71 19.97 0.97
CA LYS A 63 -19.21 18.62 0.66
C LYS A 63 -18.09 18.67 -0.39
N VAL A 64 -17.09 17.81 -0.23
CA VAL A 64 -16.01 17.59 -1.21
C VAL A 64 -15.89 16.09 -1.44
N THR A 65 -15.88 15.69 -2.70
CA THR A 65 -15.62 14.29 -3.10
C THR A 65 -14.21 14.19 -3.66
N TYR A 66 -13.41 13.34 -3.06
CA TYR A 66 -12.09 12.93 -3.52
C TYR A 66 -12.22 11.61 -4.27
N LYS A 67 -11.83 11.58 -5.54
CA LYS A 67 -11.77 10.37 -6.34
C LYS A 67 -10.32 9.96 -6.50
N ILE A 68 -9.97 8.78 -5.99
CA ILE A 68 -8.63 8.19 -6.02
C ILE A 68 -8.65 7.10 -7.09
N LYS A 69 -7.73 7.17 -8.04
CA LYS A 69 -7.46 6.09 -9.00
C LYS A 69 -6.03 5.64 -8.79
N ALA A 70 -5.83 4.35 -8.57
CA ALA A 70 -4.55 3.68 -8.43
C ALA A 70 -4.36 2.69 -9.57
N VAL A 71 -3.22 2.77 -10.26
CA VAL A 71 -2.83 1.84 -11.32
C VAL A 71 -1.63 1.07 -10.82
N ASN A 72 -1.70 -0.25 -10.77
CA ASN A 72 -0.55 -1.09 -10.45
C ASN A 72 0.47 -1.04 -11.62
N LYS A 73 1.71 -0.66 -11.33
CA LYS A 73 2.80 -0.60 -12.32
C LYS A 73 3.81 -1.73 -12.19
N GLY A 74 3.46 -2.72 -11.38
CA GLY A 74 4.30 -3.89 -11.17
C GLY A 74 5.47 -3.64 -10.20
N PRO A 75 6.41 -4.57 -10.14
CA PRO A 75 6.57 -5.71 -11.07
C PRO A 75 5.62 -6.89 -10.84
N TYR A 76 4.84 -6.90 -9.75
CA TYR A 76 3.96 -8.01 -9.40
C TYR A 76 2.48 -7.59 -9.36
N GLU A 77 1.59 -8.55 -9.36
CA GLU A 77 0.18 -8.38 -9.00
C GLU A 77 0.11 -7.92 -7.54
N ALA A 78 -0.64 -6.85 -7.28
CA ALA A 78 -0.82 -6.34 -5.92
C ALA A 78 -2.02 -7.04 -5.28
N ASP A 79 -1.77 -7.93 -4.36
CA ASP A 79 -2.77 -8.75 -3.67
C ASP A 79 -3.22 -8.16 -2.33
N TYR A 80 -2.43 -7.24 -1.76
CA TYR A 80 -2.76 -6.60 -0.49
C TYR A 80 -2.41 -5.11 -0.47
N PHE A 81 -3.42 -4.28 -0.54
CA PHE A 81 -3.25 -2.83 -0.52
C PHE A 81 -4.49 -2.13 0.03
N TYR A 82 -4.27 -0.95 0.58
CA TYR A 82 -5.32 -0.04 1.02
C TYR A 82 -5.35 1.21 0.16
N MET A 83 -6.54 1.76 -0.04
CA MET A 83 -6.72 3.05 -0.70
C MET A 83 -7.36 4.05 0.25
N GLY A 84 -6.82 5.26 0.34
CA GLY A 84 -7.32 6.25 1.28
C GLY A 84 -6.27 7.28 1.66
N GLY A 85 -6.19 7.60 2.95
CA GLY A 85 -5.19 8.48 3.55
C GLY A 85 -5.75 9.58 4.43
N LEU A 86 -4.99 10.66 4.59
CA LEU A 86 -5.34 11.78 5.43
C LEU A 86 -6.38 12.69 4.76
N LEU A 87 -7.54 12.82 5.38
CA LEU A 87 -8.60 13.72 4.97
C LEU A 87 -8.43 15.12 5.61
N PRO A 88 -9.10 16.16 5.08
CA PRO A 88 -8.97 17.50 5.65
C PRO A 88 -9.34 17.55 7.13
N LYS A 89 -8.52 18.23 7.92
CA LYS A 89 -8.71 18.35 9.37
C LYS A 89 -10.13 18.88 9.71
N GLY A 90 -10.79 18.19 10.61
CA GLY A 90 -12.14 18.55 11.07
C GLY A 90 -13.26 18.27 10.05
N SER A 91 -12.96 17.56 8.96
CA SER A 91 -14.00 17.06 8.06
C SER A 91 -14.64 15.78 8.62
N LYS A 92 -15.84 15.45 8.13
CA LYS A 92 -16.55 14.21 8.46
C LYS A 92 -16.88 13.45 7.17
N ILE A 93 -16.57 12.16 7.11
CA ILE A 93 -16.94 11.31 5.98
C ILE A 93 -18.47 11.20 5.95
N THR A 94 -19.05 11.37 4.78
CA THR A 94 -20.50 11.29 4.55
C THR A 94 -20.88 10.21 3.55
N ALA A 95 -19.97 9.79 2.69
CA ALA A 95 -20.16 8.66 1.78
C ALA A 95 -18.82 8.12 1.31
N VAL A 96 -18.80 6.82 1.01
CA VAL A 96 -17.70 6.13 0.32
C VAL A 96 -18.34 5.35 -0.83
N SER A 97 -17.76 5.46 -2.02
CA SER A 97 -18.07 4.63 -3.18
C SER A 97 -16.82 3.83 -3.51
N ALA A 98 -16.93 2.51 -3.43
CA ALA A 98 -15.83 1.58 -3.62
C ALA A 98 -16.38 0.27 -4.21
N PRO A 99 -15.55 -0.66 -4.69
CA PRO A 99 -15.97 -1.98 -5.13
C PRO A 99 -16.74 -2.74 -4.06
N LYS A 100 -17.59 -3.66 -4.48
CA LYS A 100 -18.34 -4.51 -3.54
C LYS A 100 -17.39 -5.34 -2.68
N GLY A 101 -17.66 -5.40 -1.39
CA GLY A 101 -16.82 -6.13 -0.42
C GLY A 101 -15.68 -5.30 0.18
N THR A 102 -15.49 -4.04 -0.25
CA THR A 102 -14.50 -3.15 0.35
C THR A 102 -14.85 -2.83 1.79
N GLY A 103 -13.90 -3.04 2.71
CA GLY A 103 -13.97 -2.61 4.10
C GLY A 103 -13.22 -1.30 4.29
N CYS A 104 -13.83 -0.31 4.97
CA CYS A 104 -13.20 1.00 5.21
C CYS A 104 -13.18 1.32 6.70
N TYR A 105 -12.04 1.77 7.21
CA TYR A 105 -11.78 1.98 8.63
C TYR A 105 -11.01 3.26 8.89
N ASN A 106 -11.17 3.81 10.10
CA ASN A 106 -10.32 4.90 10.59
C ASN A 106 -9.14 4.28 11.34
N TYR A 107 -7.94 4.71 10.96
CA TYR A 107 -6.68 4.40 11.63
C TYR A 107 -6.06 5.70 12.18
N GLU A 108 -5.01 5.59 12.98
CA GLU A 108 -4.31 6.77 13.53
C GLU A 108 -3.74 7.67 12.43
N ASP A 109 -3.28 7.07 11.32
CA ASP A 109 -2.66 7.74 10.17
C ASP A 109 -3.65 8.08 9.04
N GLY A 110 -4.97 7.88 9.23
CA GLY A 110 -5.98 8.27 8.25
C GLY A 110 -7.16 7.34 8.10
N PHE A 111 -7.90 7.55 7.03
CA PHE A 111 -9.04 6.72 6.63
C PHE A 111 -8.64 5.86 5.44
N TRP A 112 -8.68 4.54 5.61
CA TRP A 112 -8.22 3.58 4.63
C TRP A 112 -9.27 2.52 4.31
N CYS A 113 -9.32 2.15 3.05
CA CYS A 113 -10.24 1.15 2.52
C CYS A 113 -9.45 -0.02 1.92
N TRP A 114 -9.70 -1.22 2.40
CA TRP A 114 -9.15 -2.46 1.86
C TRP A 114 -10.14 -3.11 0.91
N THR A 115 -9.66 -3.56 -0.25
CA THR A 115 -10.46 -4.31 -1.22
C THR A 115 -10.03 -5.78 -1.19
N PRO A 116 -10.99 -6.74 -1.25
CA PRO A 116 -10.68 -8.18 -1.23
C PRO A 116 -10.25 -8.70 -2.62
N TYR A 117 -9.73 -7.84 -3.48
CA TYR A 117 -9.35 -8.17 -4.84
C TYR A 117 -7.90 -7.81 -5.08
N SER A 118 -7.19 -8.69 -5.75
CA SER A 118 -5.88 -8.37 -6.31
C SER A 118 -6.00 -7.46 -7.53
N LEU A 119 -4.94 -6.70 -7.80
CA LEU A 119 -4.85 -5.79 -8.92
C LEU A 119 -3.71 -6.22 -9.84
N GLU A 120 -4.04 -6.68 -11.03
CA GLU A 120 -3.07 -7.08 -12.05
C GLU A 120 -2.18 -5.90 -12.48
N ILE A 121 -1.05 -6.20 -13.10
CA ILE A 121 -0.15 -5.16 -13.64
C ILE A 121 -0.90 -4.38 -14.74
N ASP A 122 -0.77 -3.04 -14.70
CA ASP A 122 -1.45 -2.06 -15.54
C ASP A 122 -2.98 -1.97 -15.37
N ASP A 123 -3.58 -2.81 -14.54
CA ASP A 123 -4.98 -2.64 -14.12
C ASP A 123 -5.11 -1.54 -13.05
N TYR A 124 -6.33 -1.09 -12.78
CA TYR A 124 -6.57 0.01 -11.86
C TYR A 124 -7.78 -0.23 -10.96
N GLU A 125 -7.73 0.37 -9.79
CA GLU A 125 -8.86 0.47 -8.89
C GLU A 125 -9.22 1.94 -8.65
N THR A 126 -10.49 2.20 -8.34
CA THR A 126 -11.00 3.55 -8.04
C THR A 126 -11.90 3.53 -6.83
N ILE A 127 -11.64 4.43 -5.88
CA ILE A 127 -12.58 4.74 -4.80
C ILE A 127 -12.91 6.23 -4.77
N ALA A 128 -14.09 6.58 -4.25
CA ALA A 128 -14.46 7.96 -4.03
C ALA A 128 -14.91 8.16 -2.57
N ILE A 129 -14.29 9.14 -1.91
CA ILE A 129 -14.57 9.49 -0.51
C ILE A 129 -15.20 10.89 -0.49
N THR A 130 -16.44 11.01 -0.01
CA THR A 130 -17.12 12.29 0.16
C THR A 130 -17.06 12.70 1.62
N VAL A 131 -16.53 13.89 1.86
CA VAL A 131 -16.47 14.48 3.20
C VAL A 131 -17.27 15.77 3.26
N LYS A 132 -17.85 16.05 4.43
CA LYS A 132 -18.38 17.37 4.80
C LYS A 132 -17.28 18.13 5.52
N LEU A 133 -16.90 19.29 4.98
CA LEU A 133 -15.89 20.17 5.59
C LEU A 133 -16.43 20.79 6.89
N GLY A 134 -15.52 21.13 7.79
CA GLY A 134 -15.86 21.89 8.99
C GLY A 134 -16.27 23.33 8.63
N LYS A 135 -17.20 23.91 9.38
CA LYS A 135 -17.58 25.33 9.21
C LYS A 135 -16.43 26.30 9.48
N LYS A 136 -15.49 25.91 10.35
CA LYS A 136 -14.26 26.66 10.68
C LYS A 136 -13.04 26.18 9.88
N SER A 137 -13.24 25.48 8.77
CA SER A 137 -12.15 25.13 7.86
C SER A 137 -11.44 26.39 7.40
N GLY A 138 -10.12 26.41 7.46
CA GLY A 138 -9.33 27.54 7.00
C GLY A 138 -9.54 27.84 5.51
N ARG A 139 -8.67 28.63 4.91
CA ARG A 139 -8.76 29.00 3.48
C ARG A 139 -8.58 27.83 2.51
N THR A 140 -8.06 26.70 3.00
CA THR A 140 -7.73 25.51 2.18
C THR A 140 -8.03 24.24 2.95
N ALA A 141 -8.76 23.34 2.31
CA ALA A 141 -8.91 21.96 2.73
C ALA A 141 -7.83 21.13 2.00
N GLU A 142 -6.94 20.52 2.76
CA GLU A 142 -5.84 19.71 2.26
C GLU A 142 -6.10 18.24 2.58
N ALA A 143 -5.88 17.36 1.61
CA ALA A 143 -5.91 15.92 1.76
C ALA A 143 -4.63 15.30 1.18
N ILE A 144 -4.16 14.19 1.76
CA ILE A 144 -3.05 13.38 1.26
C ILE A 144 -3.61 11.98 1.07
N LEU A 145 -3.81 11.59 -0.18
CA LEU A 145 -4.58 10.40 -0.52
C LEU A 145 -3.83 9.53 -1.55
N GLY A 146 -4.03 8.23 -1.49
CA GLY A 146 -3.40 7.30 -2.40
C GLY A 146 -3.54 5.85 -2.01
N VAL A 147 -2.42 5.12 -2.07
CA VAL A 147 -2.30 3.69 -1.79
C VAL A 147 -1.24 3.47 -0.71
N ASP A 148 -1.54 2.55 0.18
CA ASP A 148 -0.60 1.89 1.10
C ASP A 148 -0.56 0.41 0.68
N SER A 149 0.56 -0.02 0.11
CA SER A 149 0.77 -1.36 -0.43
C SER A 149 1.68 -2.17 0.47
N TYR A 150 1.35 -3.43 0.72
CA TYR A 150 2.06 -4.33 1.60
C TYR A 150 2.68 -5.50 0.83
N ASP A 151 3.83 -5.97 1.31
CA ASP A 151 4.45 -7.25 0.93
C ASP A 151 4.07 -8.30 1.98
N VAL A 152 2.88 -8.88 1.80
CA VAL A 152 2.29 -9.80 2.78
C VAL A 152 2.79 -11.22 2.53
N PRO A 153 3.38 -11.89 3.54
CA PRO A 153 3.77 -13.30 3.43
C PRO A 153 2.56 -14.20 3.12
N THR A 154 2.78 -15.23 2.32
CA THR A 154 1.73 -16.23 2.01
C THR A 154 1.14 -16.80 3.30
N GLY A 155 -0.19 -16.75 3.41
CA GLY A 155 -0.94 -17.20 4.58
C GLY A 155 -1.26 -16.09 5.60
N ALA A 156 -0.77 -14.88 5.40
CA ALA A 156 -1.05 -13.71 6.24
C ALA A 156 -2.06 -12.73 5.61
N GLU A 157 -2.70 -13.10 4.51
CA GLU A 157 -3.61 -12.24 3.74
C GLU A 157 -4.91 -11.89 4.49
N ASN A 158 -5.19 -12.58 5.61
CA ASN A 158 -6.36 -12.32 6.45
C ASN A 158 -6.05 -11.44 7.66
N LEU A 159 -4.79 -11.02 7.84
CA LEU A 159 -4.41 -10.15 8.95
C LEU A 159 -4.89 -8.72 8.70
N SER A 160 -5.30 -8.05 9.77
CA SER A 160 -5.62 -6.63 9.72
C SER A 160 -4.36 -5.79 9.50
N ARG A 161 -4.53 -4.54 9.08
CA ARG A 161 -3.44 -3.58 8.92
C ARG A 161 -2.62 -3.42 10.21
N ASP A 162 -3.29 -3.29 11.34
CA ASP A 162 -2.63 -3.15 12.66
C ASP A 162 -1.80 -4.38 13.03
N GLU A 163 -2.26 -5.59 12.66
CA GLU A 163 -1.51 -6.82 12.87
C GLU A 163 -0.28 -6.91 11.96
N LEU A 164 -0.41 -6.52 10.70
CA LEU A 164 0.72 -6.46 9.75
C LEU A 164 1.79 -5.47 10.23
N GLU A 165 1.38 -4.30 10.69
CA GLU A 165 2.29 -3.29 11.25
C GLU A 165 3.00 -3.83 12.51
N ARG A 166 2.27 -4.49 13.41
CA ARG A 166 2.85 -5.13 14.61
C ARG A 166 3.86 -6.22 14.29
N LEU A 167 3.66 -6.95 13.20
CA LEU A 167 4.58 -7.97 12.71
C LEU A 167 5.77 -7.39 11.95
N GLY A 168 5.79 -6.08 11.71
CA GLY A 168 6.85 -5.40 10.97
C GLY A 168 6.80 -5.70 9.47
N THR A 169 5.62 -6.04 8.92
CA THR A 169 5.42 -6.24 7.50
C THR A 169 5.75 -4.95 6.75
N LYS A 170 6.53 -5.05 5.69
CA LYS A 170 6.92 -3.89 4.88
C LYS A 170 5.74 -3.34 4.13
N ASN A 171 5.64 -2.02 4.10
CA ASN A 171 4.65 -1.29 3.31
C ASN A 171 5.28 -0.09 2.59
N TRP A 172 4.58 0.39 1.57
CA TRP A 172 5.00 1.54 0.75
C TRP A 172 3.81 2.42 0.42
N PHE A 173 4.00 3.73 0.66
CA PHE A 173 2.98 4.74 0.40
C PHE A 173 3.17 5.40 -0.96
N PHE A 174 2.13 5.37 -1.79
CA PHE A 174 2.05 6.08 -3.06
C PHE A 174 0.94 7.11 -2.97
N VAL A 175 1.26 8.31 -2.52
CA VAL A 175 0.24 9.32 -2.17
C VAL A 175 0.38 10.61 -2.96
N LYS A 176 -0.72 11.34 -3.09
CA LYS A 176 -0.80 12.68 -3.69
C LYS A 176 -1.46 13.65 -2.71
N LYS A 177 -0.85 14.82 -2.60
CA LYS A 177 -1.43 15.96 -1.89
C LYS A 177 -2.36 16.72 -2.81
N VAL A 178 -3.60 16.93 -2.38
CA VAL A 178 -4.59 17.73 -3.09
C VAL A 178 -5.13 18.84 -2.19
N LYS A 179 -5.43 20.00 -2.81
CA LYS A 179 -5.91 21.19 -2.12
C LYS A 179 -7.19 21.68 -2.75
N THR A 180 -8.21 21.92 -1.92
CA THR A 180 -9.47 22.57 -2.30
C THR A 180 -9.55 23.93 -1.62
N ARG A 181 -9.65 25.00 -2.38
CA ARG A 181 -9.80 26.36 -1.83
C ARG A 181 -11.19 26.51 -1.21
N ILE A 182 -11.24 26.99 0.03
CA ILE A 182 -12.51 27.30 0.70
C ILE A 182 -12.92 28.71 0.31
N VAL A 183 -14.16 28.82 -0.17
CA VAL A 183 -14.81 30.09 -0.50
C VAL A 183 -15.97 30.32 0.46
N GLY A 184 -16.19 31.57 0.83
CA GLY A 184 -17.29 32.00 1.70
C GLY A 184 -18.64 31.89 1.01
#